data_5da1d57d8838c1eafc692286c0cca33e
#
_entry.id   5da1d57d8838c1eafc692286c0cca33e
#
_cell.length_a   1.000
_cell.length_b   1.000
_cell.length_c   1.000
_cell.angle_alpha   90.00
_cell.angle_beta   90.00
_cell.angle_gamma   90.00
#
_symmetry.space_group_name_H-M   'P 1'
#
loop_
_entity.id
_entity.type
_entity.pdbx_description
1 polymer ?
#
loop_
_entity_poly.entity_id
_entity_poly.type
_entity_poly.pdbx_seq_one_letter_code
_entity_poly.pdbx_strand_id
1 'polypeptide(L)'
;MNVSSMIERLVHDIYCLTPKKLVLCCFLAVVAYCFLCRKYAGRRWLRPCLGGLLALWLSAVLWITVFSRSTGNTEAHWLPLSTYWRILSGESRELLRSAFMNAVLFFPAGLLLGGLLPGHRSFRWQLVCAVICFGLISLGIELTQFFNRLGNAEFDDVLHNTLGAAAGLAAFHVKWSD
;
A
#
# COMPACT_ATOMS: atom_id res chain seq x y z
N MET A 1 28.87 11.20 -25.15
CA MET A 1 28.12 10.16 -24.38
C MET A 1 26.93 9.79 -25.24
N ASN A 2 26.86 8.53 -25.71
CA ASN A 2 25.87 8.09 -26.69
C ASN A 2 24.50 7.91 -25.99
N VAL A 3 23.41 8.35 -26.64
CA VAL A 3 22.04 8.27 -26.08
C VAL A 3 21.70 6.84 -25.67
N SER A 4 22.19 5.84 -26.41
CA SER A 4 21.94 4.41 -26.06
C SER A 4 22.58 4.02 -24.72
N SER A 5 23.79 4.49 -24.42
CA SER A 5 24.48 4.22 -23.14
C SER A 5 23.81 4.93 -21.94
N MET A 6 23.13 6.04 -22.21
CA MET A 6 22.34 6.74 -21.19
C MET A 6 21.03 6.02 -20.90
N ILE A 7 20.37 5.51 -21.94
CA ILE A 7 19.15 4.70 -21.80
C ILE A 7 19.45 3.38 -21.08
N GLU A 8 20.55 2.70 -21.44
CA GLU A 8 20.97 1.45 -20.76
C GLU A 8 21.28 1.67 -19.27
N ARG A 9 21.95 2.78 -18.92
CA ARG A 9 22.16 3.15 -17.51
C ARG A 9 20.86 3.46 -16.79
N LEU A 10 19.95 4.24 -17.39
CA LEU A 10 18.63 4.54 -16.84
C LEU A 10 17.81 3.27 -16.64
N VAL A 11 17.82 2.38 -17.61
CA VAL A 11 17.14 1.07 -17.51
C VAL A 11 17.79 0.21 -16.42
N HIS A 12 19.12 0.18 -16.35
CA HIS A 12 19.85 -0.53 -15.29
C HIS A 12 19.54 0.07 -13.91
N ASP A 13 19.54 1.41 -13.78
CA ASP A 13 19.23 2.10 -12.53
C ASP A 13 17.77 1.87 -12.09
N ILE A 14 16.83 1.78 -13.05
CA ILE A 14 15.43 1.40 -12.79
C ILE A 14 15.33 -0.06 -12.33
N TYR A 15 16.08 -0.98 -12.94
CA TYR A 15 16.15 -2.38 -12.50
C TYR A 15 16.89 -2.55 -11.16
N CYS A 16 17.89 -1.71 -10.89
CA CYS A 16 18.59 -1.66 -9.59
C CYS A 16 17.83 -0.88 -8.51
N LEU A 17 16.73 -0.21 -8.85
CA LEU A 17 15.80 0.29 -7.85
C LEU A 17 15.17 -0.91 -7.15
N THR A 18 15.76 -1.27 -5.99
CA THR A 18 15.15 -2.29 -5.16
C THR A 18 13.67 -1.92 -4.96
N PRO A 19 12.73 -2.89 -4.98
CA PRO A 19 11.30 -2.62 -4.80
C PRO A 19 11.00 -1.67 -3.65
N LYS A 20 11.83 -1.70 -2.60
CA LYS A 20 11.78 -0.81 -1.42
C LYS A 20 12.02 0.67 -1.75
N LYS A 21 12.98 0.98 -2.61
CA LYS A 21 13.28 2.37 -3.04
C LYS A 21 12.15 2.91 -3.92
N LEU A 22 11.62 2.08 -4.81
CA LEU A 22 10.47 2.45 -5.65
C LEU A 22 9.24 2.77 -4.79
N VAL A 23 8.91 1.91 -3.82
CA VAL A 23 7.82 2.14 -2.86
C VAL A 23 8.02 3.44 -2.09
N LEU A 24 9.24 3.72 -1.62
CA LEU A 24 9.54 4.95 -0.90
C LEU A 24 9.37 6.19 -1.79
N CYS A 25 9.89 6.17 -3.02
CA CYS A 25 9.73 7.28 -3.97
C CYS A 25 8.26 7.53 -4.31
N CYS A 26 7.50 6.48 -4.59
CA CYS A 26 6.06 6.58 -4.84
C CYS A 26 5.30 7.07 -3.61
N PHE A 27 5.67 6.61 -2.41
CA PHE A 27 5.10 7.09 -1.16
C PHE A 27 5.31 8.60 -0.99
N LEU A 28 6.54 9.08 -1.15
CA LEU A 28 6.86 10.50 -1.07
C LEU A 28 6.13 11.32 -2.13
N ALA A 29 6.02 10.81 -3.36
CA ALA A 29 5.29 11.46 -4.45
C ALA A 29 3.79 11.56 -4.14
N VAL A 30 3.18 10.50 -3.59
CA VAL A 30 1.77 10.50 -3.19
C VAL A 30 1.54 11.46 -2.02
N VAL A 31 2.41 11.47 -1.01
CA VAL A 31 2.32 12.41 0.11
C VAL A 31 2.43 13.85 -0.36
N ALA A 32 3.43 14.16 -1.21
CA ALA A 32 3.61 15.49 -1.78
C ALA A 32 2.39 15.91 -2.62
N TYR A 33 1.86 14.99 -3.43
CA TYR A 33 0.67 15.24 -4.24
C TYR A 33 -0.57 15.49 -3.38
N CYS A 34 -0.80 14.71 -2.34
CA CYS A 34 -1.92 14.94 -1.42
C CYS A 34 -1.81 16.29 -0.69
N PHE A 35 -0.60 16.70 -0.34
CA PHE A 35 -0.35 18.02 0.23
C PHE A 35 -0.70 19.13 -0.79
N LEU A 36 -0.30 19.01 -2.04
CA LEU A 36 -0.67 19.93 -3.13
C LEU A 36 -2.17 19.94 -3.38
N CYS A 37 -2.83 18.78 -3.33
CA CYS A 37 -4.26 18.66 -3.54
C CYS A 37 -5.08 19.36 -2.46
N ARG A 38 -4.59 19.42 -1.21
CA ARG A 38 -5.23 20.23 -0.16
C ARG A 38 -5.20 21.72 -0.50
N LYS A 39 -4.09 22.18 -1.11
CA LYS A 39 -3.94 23.58 -1.54
C LYS A 39 -4.88 23.93 -2.71
N TYR A 40 -5.26 22.95 -3.54
CA TYR A 40 -6.11 23.13 -4.72
C TYR A 40 -7.48 22.44 -4.57
N ALA A 41 -7.95 22.27 -3.33
CA ALA A 41 -9.25 21.69 -3.03
C ALA A 41 -10.38 22.42 -3.78
N GLY A 42 -11.33 21.66 -4.33
CA GLY A 42 -12.50 22.20 -5.06
C GLY A 42 -12.37 22.22 -6.59
N ARG A 43 -11.20 21.94 -7.17
CA ARG A 43 -11.07 21.86 -8.62
C ARG A 43 -11.63 20.54 -9.16
N ARG A 44 -12.48 20.59 -10.22
CA ARG A 44 -13.17 19.43 -10.80
C ARG A 44 -12.23 18.34 -11.33
N TRP A 45 -11.05 18.71 -11.79
CA TRP A 45 -10.04 17.77 -12.32
C TRP A 45 -9.30 16.96 -11.25
N LEU A 46 -9.39 17.38 -9.99
CA LEU A 46 -8.65 16.77 -8.90
C LEU A 46 -9.09 15.32 -8.62
N ARG A 47 -10.40 15.07 -8.58
CA ARG A 47 -10.93 13.72 -8.31
C ARG A 47 -10.51 12.67 -9.34
N PRO A 48 -10.65 12.90 -10.67
CA PRO A 48 -10.15 11.93 -11.64
C PRO A 48 -8.64 11.69 -11.54
N CYS A 49 -7.84 12.72 -11.22
CA CYS A 49 -6.42 12.52 -11.01
C CYS A 49 -6.11 11.67 -9.76
N LEU A 50 -6.82 11.89 -8.66
CA LEU A 50 -6.69 11.04 -7.46
C LEU A 50 -7.10 9.60 -7.75
N GLY A 51 -8.17 9.39 -8.51
CA GLY A 51 -8.60 8.05 -8.96
C GLY A 51 -7.55 7.35 -9.81
N GLY A 52 -6.96 8.07 -10.76
CA GLY A 52 -5.87 7.56 -11.59
C GLY A 52 -4.62 7.18 -10.76
N LEU A 53 -4.24 8.03 -9.81
CA LEU A 53 -3.12 7.73 -8.90
C LEU A 53 -3.42 6.55 -7.98
N LEU A 54 -4.63 6.42 -7.46
CA LEU A 54 -5.02 5.26 -6.66
C LEU A 54 -4.94 3.98 -7.47
N ALA A 55 -5.47 4.00 -8.71
CA ALA A 55 -5.38 2.84 -9.61
C ALA A 55 -3.92 2.47 -9.92
N LEU A 56 -3.08 3.46 -10.24
CA LEU A 56 -1.65 3.25 -10.48
C LEU A 56 -0.95 2.68 -9.24
N TRP A 57 -1.25 3.22 -8.05
CA TRP A 57 -0.69 2.73 -6.80
C TRP A 57 -1.10 1.28 -6.51
N LEU A 58 -2.39 0.95 -6.64
CA LEU A 58 -2.88 -0.41 -6.44
C LEU A 58 -2.28 -1.39 -7.46
N SER A 59 -2.07 -0.95 -8.71
CA SER A 59 -1.36 -1.76 -9.71
C SER A 59 0.10 -2.04 -9.30
N ALA A 60 0.80 -1.05 -8.73
CA ALA A 60 2.14 -1.23 -8.19
C ALA A 60 2.14 -2.17 -6.97
N VAL A 61 1.15 -2.06 -6.08
CA VAL A 61 0.97 -2.98 -4.95
C VAL A 61 0.81 -4.42 -5.45
N LEU A 62 -0.10 -4.65 -6.42
CA LEU A 62 -0.31 -5.97 -7.01
C LEU A 62 0.95 -6.51 -7.68
N TRP A 63 1.69 -5.65 -8.39
CA TRP A 63 2.95 -6.04 -9.00
C TRP A 63 3.96 -6.54 -7.95
N ILE A 64 4.15 -5.79 -6.87
CA ILE A 64 5.11 -6.10 -5.81
C ILE A 64 4.67 -7.34 -5.02
N THR A 65 3.38 -7.48 -4.74
CA THR A 65 2.88 -8.52 -3.85
C THR A 65 2.57 -9.84 -4.56
N VAL A 66 2.22 -9.79 -5.84
CA VAL A 66 1.80 -10.97 -6.61
C VAL A 66 2.78 -11.27 -7.74
N PHE A 67 2.96 -10.35 -8.69
CA PHE A 67 3.67 -10.62 -9.94
C PHE A 67 5.19 -10.69 -9.81
N SER A 68 5.80 -10.06 -8.80
CA SER A 68 7.25 -10.09 -8.59
C SER A 68 7.70 -11.25 -7.70
N ARG A 69 6.76 -12.07 -7.19
CA ARG A 69 7.08 -13.21 -6.34
C ARG A 69 7.31 -14.48 -7.17
N SER A 70 8.28 -15.27 -6.75
CA SER A 70 8.53 -16.63 -7.29
C SER A 70 7.67 -17.65 -6.57
N THR A 71 7.28 -18.71 -7.29
CA THR A 71 6.57 -19.85 -6.71
C THR A 71 7.48 -20.63 -5.76
N GLY A 72 6.93 -21.09 -4.64
CA GLY A 72 7.69 -21.82 -3.62
C GLY A 72 6.78 -22.62 -2.68
N ASN A 73 7.32 -22.99 -1.53
CA ASN A 73 6.53 -23.59 -0.47
C ASN A 73 5.58 -22.52 0.11
N THR A 74 4.34 -22.93 0.35
CA THR A 74 3.29 -22.05 0.89
C THR A 74 2.77 -22.64 2.18
N GLU A 75 2.82 -21.84 3.23
CA GLU A 75 2.17 -22.12 4.49
C GLU A 75 1.04 -21.11 4.69
N ALA A 76 -0.01 -21.51 5.40
CA ALA A 76 -1.14 -20.64 5.68
C ALA A 76 -1.27 -20.42 7.19
N HIS A 77 -1.18 -19.17 7.61
CA HIS A 77 -1.34 -18.75 8.99
C HIS A 77 -2.60 -17.88 9.14
N TRP A 78 -3.76 -18.55 9.26
CA TRP A 78 -5.07 -17.88 9.33
C TRP A 78 -5.48 -17.44 10.74
N LEU A 79 -4.69 -17.75 11.77
CA LEU A 79 -4.97 -17.30 13.12
C LEU A 79 -4.63 -15.82 13.27
N PRO A 80 -5.56 -14.97 13.71
CA PRO A 80 -5.28 -13.57 13.99
C PRO A 80 -4.16 -13.44 15.04
N LEU A 81 -3.28 -12.45 14.85
CA LEU A 81 -2.15 -12.16 15.74
C LEU A 81 -1.09 -13.28 15.82
N SER A 82 -1.12 -14.24 14.87
CA SER A 82 -0.13 -15.31 14.78
C SER A 82 1.30 -14.76 14.62
N THR A 83 1.48 -13.70 13.87
CA THR A 83 2.75 -13.00 13.66
C THR A 83 3.34 -12.54 15.00
N TYR A 84 2.53 -11.93 15.87
CA TYR A 84 2.99 -11.43 17.17
C TYR A 84 3.32 -12.57 18.13
N TRP A 85 2.53 -13.64 18.10
CA TRP A 85 2.80 -14.83 18.89
C TRP A 85 4.14 -15.49 18.51
N ARG A 86 4.40 -15.59 17.22
CA ARG A 86 5.66 -16.13 16.68
C ARG A 86 6.86 -15.25 17.05
N ILE A 87 6.70 -13.92 17.04
CA ILE A 87 7.76 -12.99 17.52
C ILE A 87 8.05 -13.19 19.02
N LEU A 88 7.00 -13.33 19.84
CA LEU A 88 7.13 -13.58 21.28
C LEU A 88 7.76 -14.94 21.58
N SER A 89 7.55 -15.94 20.72
CA SER A 89 8.17 -17.28 20.81
C SER A 89 9.63 -17.30 20.37
N GLY A 90 10.20 -16.15 19.97
CA GLY A 90 11.61 -16.05 19.58
C GLY A 90 11.87 -16.27 18.10
N GLU A 91 10.85 -16.32 17.26
CA GLU A 91 11.01 -16.32 15.81
C GLU A 91 11.55 -14.96 15.30
N SER A 92 11.91 -14.91 14.03
CA SER A 92 12.63 -13.81 13.41
C SER A 92 11.96 -12.44 13.57
N ARG A 93 12.75 -11.41 13.86
CA ARG A 93 12.34 -9.99 13.82
C ARG A 93 11.92 -9.52 12.43
N GLU A 94 12.20 -10.31 11.38
CA GLU A 94 11.73 -10.04 10.00
C GLU A 94 10.22 -10.02 9.90
N LEU A 95 9.50 -10.77 10.74
CA LEU A 95 8.03 -10.74 10.82
C LEU A 95 7.50 -9.34 11.17
N LEU A 96 8.12 -8.68 12.17
CA LEU A 96 7.73 -7.31 12.53
C LEU A 96 7.99 -6.31 11.39
N ARG A 97 9.11 -6.51 10.70
CA ARG A 97 9.43 -5.69 9.53
C ARG A 97 8.43 -5.90 8.40
N SER A 98 8.02 -7.15 8.14
CA SER A 98 6.99 -7.46 7.14
C SER A 98 5.67 -6.77 7.49
N ALA A 99 5.21 -6.92 8.72
CA ALA A 99 4.00 -6.28 9.25
C ALA A 99 4.01 -4.75 9.04
N PHE A 100 5.12 -4.12 9.39
CA PHE A 100 5.30 -2.67 9.20
C PHE A 100 5.29 -2.29 7.71
N MET A 101 5.98 -3.04 6.86
CA MET A 101 6.03 -2.77 5.42
C MET A 101 4.67 -2.93 4.75
N ASN A 102 3.86 -3.89 5.18
CA ASN A 102 2.49 -4.06 4.70
C ASN A 102 1.63 -2.84 5.05
N ALA A 103 1.69 -2.36 6.28
CA ALA A 103 0.98 -1.13 6.67
C ALA A 103 1.45 0.09 5.86
N VAL A 104 2.76 0.26 5.67
CA VAL A 104 3.33 1.35 4.86
C VAL A 104 2.88 1.26 3.41
N LEU A 105 2.77 0.07 2.84
CA LEU A 105 2.36 -0.16 1.45
C LEU A 105 0.91 0.29 1.19
N PHE A 106 0.01 0.13 2.15
CA PHE A 106 -1.40 0.49 2.01
C PHE A 106 -1.74 1.91 2.51
N PHE A 107 -0.85 2.56 3.25
CA PHE A 107 -1.06 3.92 3.75
C PHE A 107 -1.34 4.94 2.62
N PRO A 108 -0.59 4.98 1.50
CA PRO A 108 -0.89 5.91 0.40
C PRO A 108 -2.25 5.67 -0.24
N ALA A 109 -2.69 4.42 -0.33
CA ALA A 109 -3.99 4.07 -0.88
C ALA A 109 -5.14 4.66 -0.04
N GLY A 110 -5.04 4.54 1.29
CA GLY A 110 -6.00 5.16 2.21
C GLY A 110 -6.01 6.69 2.14
N LEU A 111 -4.83 7.29 2.03
CA LEU A 111 -4.67 8.73 1.88
C LEU A 111 -5.35 9.25 0.60
N LEU A 112 -5.13 8.56 -0.53
CA LEU A 112 -5.75 8.89 -1.82
C LEU A 112 -7.27 8.69 -1.80
N LEU A 113 -7.74 7.62 -1.16
CA LEU A 113 -9.17 7.36 -0.99
C LEU A 113 -9.86 8.49 -0.22
N GLY A 114 -9.21 9.05 0.81
CA GLY A 114 -9.74 10.19 1.56
C GLY A 114 -10.10 11.39 0.67
N GLY A 115 -9.28 11.67 -0.35
CA GLY A 115 -9.56 12.73 -1.33
C GLY A 115 -10.65 12.39 -2.36
N LEU A 116 -10.96 11.10 -2.53
CA LEU A 116 -12.00 10.64 -3.46
C LEU A 116 -13.38 10.55 -2.81
N LEU A 117 -13.43 10.20 -1.52
CA LEU A 117 -14.68 10.04 -0.81
C LEU A 117 -15.43 11.36 -0.65
N PRO A 118 -16.78 11.32 -0.60
CA PRO A 118 -17.58 12.54 -0.46
C PRO A 118 -17.32 13.22 0.88
N GLY A 119 -16.88 14.47 0.86
CA GLY A 119 -16.56 15.26 2.06
C GLY A 119 -17.76 15.56 2.99
N HIS A 120 -19.01 15.39 2.49
CA HIS A 120 -20.22 15.55 3.29
C HIS A 120 -20.53 14.31 4.17
N ARG A 121 -19.84 13.20 3.94
CA ARG A 121 -20.01 11.99 4.77
C ARG A 121 -19.13 12.06 6.00
N SER A 122 -19.63 11.48 7.10
CA SER A 122 -18.87 11.44 8.36
C SER A 122 -17.57 10.64 8.20
N PHE A 123 -16.55 11.01 8.97
CA PHE A 123 -15.29 10.27 9.02
C PHE A 123 -15.48 8.77 9.33
N ARG A 124 -16.41 8.46 10.25
CA ARG A 124 -16.73 7.06 10.60
C ARG A 124 -17.21 6.27 9.39
N TRP A 125 -18.09 6.85 8.58
CA TRP A 125 -18.57 6.21 7.35
C TRP A 125 -17.42 5.98 6.36
N GLN A 126 -16.57 6.99 6.15
CA GLN A 126 -15.41 6.87 5.26
C GLN A 126 -14.43 5.81 5.75
N LEU A 127 -14.20 5.73 7.07
CA LEU A 127 -13.35 4.71 7.69
C LEU A 127 -13.89 3.30 7.47
N VAL A 128 -15.19 3.10 7.65
CA VAL A 128 -15.84 1.79 7.39
C VAL A 128 -15.68 1.40 5.93
N CYS A 129 -15.90 2.34 5.00
CA CYS A 129 -15.68 2.08 3.57
C CYS A 129 -14.22 1.70 3.28
N ALA A 130 -13.25 2.40 3.85
CA ALA A 130 -11.83 2.12 3.66
C ALA A 130 -11.46 0.74 4.21
N VAL A 131 -11.91 0.40 5.43
CA VAL A 131 -11.66 -0.89 6.07
C VAL A 131 -12.23 -2.04 5.22
N ILE A 132 -13.48 -1.92 4.76
CA ILE A 132 -14.10 -2.94 3.93
C ILE A 132 -13.37 -3.07 2.59
N CYS A 133 -13.16 -1.96 1.86
CA CYS A 133 -12.54 -2.00 0.54
C CYS A 133 -11.11 -2.56 0.60
N PHE A 134 -10.28 -2.03 1.47
CA PHE A 134 -8.87 -2.46 1.53
C PHE A 134 -8.71 -3.80 2.23
N GLY A 135 -9.59 -4.15 3.16
CA GLY A 135 -9.65 -5.50 3.73
C GLY A 135 -9.96 -6.55 2.66
N LEU A 136 -10.95 -6.30 1.78
CA LEU A 136 -11.28 -7.21 0.68
C LEU A 136 -10.17 -7.28 -0.38
N ILE A 137 -9.54 -6.15 -0.74
CA ILE A 137 -8.41 -6.13 -1.66
C ILE A 137 -7.24 -6.94 -1.08
N SER A 138 -6.90 -6.70 0.19
CA SER A 138 -5.82 -7.41 0.86
C SER A 138 -6.10 -8.91 0.99
N LEU A 139 -7.32 -9.28 1.38
CA LEU A 139 -7.73 -10.68 1.42
C LEU A 139 -7.60 -11.34 0.03
N GLY A 140 -8.00 -10.63 -1.03
CA GLY A 140 -7.84 -11.11 -2.40
C GLY A 140 -6.37 -11.33 -2.78
N ILE A 141 -5.46 -10.48 -2.32
CA ILE A 141 -4.00 -10.65 -2.50
C ILE A 141 -3.53 -11.92 -1.79
N GLU A 142 -3.87 -12.09 -0.50
CA GLU A 142 -3.46 -13.26 0.29
C GLU A 142 -3.99 -14.57 -0.29
N LEU A 143 -5.25 -14.60 -0.72
CA LEU A 143 -5.83 -15.77 -1.40
C LEU A 143 -5.10 -16.05 -2.74
N THR A 144 -4.79 -15.01 -3.51
CA THR A 144 -4.05 -15.17 -4.77
C THR A 144 -2.65 -15.74 -4.52
N GLN A 145 -1.95 -15.27 -3.49
CA GLN A 145 -0.64 -15.79 -3.10
C GLN A 145 -0.73 -17.25 -2.67
N PHE A 146 -1.74 -17.60 -1.86
CA PHE A 146 -1.97 -18.95 -1.39
C PHE A 146 -2.21 -19.93 -2.55
N PHE A 147 -3.18 -19.64 -3.42
CA PHE A 147 -3.53 -20.55 -4.52
C PHE A 147 -2.43 -20.68 -5.58
N ASN A 148 -1.62 -19.64 -5.78
CA ASN A 148 -0.53 -19.67 -6.76
C ASN A 148 0.84 -20.01 -6.13
N ARG A 149 0.89 -20.36 -4.84
CA ARG A 149 2.11 -20.71 -4.11
C ARG A 149 3.19 -19.62 -4.18
N LEU A 150 2.77 -18.36 -4.02
CA LEU A 150 3.64 -17.18 -4.13
C LEU A 150 4.22 -16.74 -2.77
N GLY A 151 4.25 -17.61 -1.79
CA GLY A 151 4.71 -17.36 -0.43
C GLY A 151 3.63 -17.69 0.60
N ASN A 152 3.91 -17.40 1.87
CA ASN A 152 2.96 -17.66 2.95
C ASN A 152 1.77 -16.71 2.87
N ALA A 153 0.58 -17.23 3.14
CA ALA A 153 -0.64 -16.45 3.30
C ALA A 153 -0.88 -16.21 4.80
N GLU A 154 -0.89 -14.96 5.20
CA GLU A 154 -1.00 -14.58 6.61
C GLU A 154 -2.22 -13.65 6.83
N PHE A 155 -3.14 -14.07 7.71
CA PHE A 155 -4.29 -13.21 8.06
C PHE A 155 -3.84 -11.86 8.65
N ASP A 156 -2.71 -11.85 9.36
CA ASP A 156 -2.15 -10.64 9.93
C ASP A 156 -1.72 -9.62 8.87
N ASP A 157 -1.35 -10.06 7.68
CA ASP A 157 -1.05 -9.17 6.56
C ASP A 157 -2.31 -8.42 6.09
N VAL A 158 -3.48 -9.08 6.11
CA VAL A 158 -4.77 -8.40 5.86
C VAL A 158 -5.04 -7.33 6.90
N LEU A 159 -4.76 -7.60 8.18
CA LEU A 159 -4.91 -6.63 9.25
C LEU A 159 -3.95 -5.44 9.08
N HIS A 160 -2.67 -5.69 8.82
CA HIS A 160 -1.66 -4.63 8.67
C HIS A 160 -1.95 -3.73 7.46
N ASN A 161 -2.32 -4.32 6.33
CA ASN A 161 -2.70 -3.60 5.13
C ASN A 161 -3.93 -2.70 5.37
N THR A 162 -4.96 -3.25 6.02
CA THR A 162 -6.17 -2.53 6.36
C THR A 162 -5.91 -1.39 7.34
N LEU A 163 -5.10 -1.63 8.39
CA LEU A 163 -4.68 -0.61 9.34
C LEU A 163 -3.85 0.49 8.68
N GLY A 164 -2.96 0.14 7.77
CA GLY A 164 -2.20 1.09 6.97
C GLY A 164 -3.09 2.02 6.17
N ALA A 165 -4.09 1.47 5.46
CA ALA A 165 -5.07 2.25 4.72
C ALA A 165 -5.93 3.12 5.63
N ALA A 166 -6.38 2.61 6.78
CA ALA A 166 -7.14 3.38 7.76
C ALA A 166 -6.32 4.56 8.31
N ALA A 167 -5.04 4.33 8.61
CA ALA A 167 -4.11 5.38 9.04
C ALA A 167 -3.90 6.44 7.94
N GLY A 168 -3.77 6.03 6.69
CA GLY A 168 -3.68 6.94 5.54
C GLY A 168 -4.91 7.82 5.38
N LEU A 169 -6.11 7.23 5.49
CA LEU A 169 -7.37 7.97 5.50
C LEU A 169 -7.45 8.95 6.68
N ALA A 170 -7.07 8.53 7.88
CA ALA A 170 -7.04 9.39 9.04
C ALA A 170 -6.08 10.57 8.85
N ALA A 171 -4.89 10.32 8.32
CA ALA A 171 -3.92 11.37 8.00
C ALA A 171 -4.46 12.41 7.00
N PHE A 172 -5.29 12.00 6.03
CA PHE A 172 -5.97 12.93 5.14
C PHE A 172 -6.92 13.88 5.89
N HIS A 173 -7.56 13.41 6.96
CA HIS A 173 -8.52 14.18 7.77
C HIS A 173 -7.87 15.03 8.87
N VAL A 174 -6.59 14.81 9.19
CA VAL A 174 -5.90 15.67 10.17
C VAL A 174 -5.89 17.09 9.63
N LYS A 175 -6.60 17.98 10.33
CA LYS A 175 -6.49 19.42 10.11
C LYS A 175 -5.15 19.85 10.69
N TRP A 176 -4.23 20.23 9.81
CA TRP A 176 -3.08 20.98 10.27
C TRP A 176 -3.65 22.32 10.74
N SER A 177 -3.64 22.55 12.05
CA SER A 177 -3.91 23.89 12.61
C SER A 177 -2.82 24.81 12.09
N ASP A 178 -3.25 25.83 11.34
CA ASP A 178 -2.41 26.95 10.95
C ASP A 178 -1.97 27.73 12.20
#